data_bb8510ccd1c7b3f475688e0f90865670
#
_entry.id   bb8510ccd1c7b3f475688e0f90865670
#
_cell.length_a   1.000
_cell.length_b   1.000
_cell.length_c   1.000
_cell.angle_alpha   90.00
_cell.angle_beta   90.00
_cell.angle_gamma   90.00
#
_symmetry.space_group_name_H-M   'P 1'
#
loop_
_entity.id
_entity.type
_entity.pdbx_description
1 polymer ?
#
loop_
_entity_poly.entity_id
_entity_poly.type
_entity_poly.pdbx_seq_one_letter_code
_entity_poly.pdbx_strand_id
1 'polypeptide(L)'
;MIMEKAVIDTDKIGVGVVGIGLMGSSICTCMLIAGHPVIGLAPIPVDLEAVKLRICNDLDEARREGIITQPTQYYLDHLLLTENYEDLAPCSLVVECTLEDLNIKSGVYQKIEAVIAEDAILTSNTSAIPITLLQQSVKHPGRFFGLHWTIPAFTSRFLEVICGDHSEVSKGEYLCELAKYWSKEPTFVHKDIRGFIANRLMYAMYREACHLVEEGYASVEDVDRACRNNTGYWMTLAGVFRWMDLTGVQAYHAVMKDLLPDLNADPSIPTLIDDIVKAGGKGVANGHGFYTYTPEEARLWEETYKEFSFEIRKLALKYPADVVKRKLKS
;
A
#
# COMPACT_ATOMS: atom_id res chain seq x y z
N MET A 1 -7.81 -6.13 -34.31
CA MET A 1 -7.21 -7.40 -33.90
C MET A 1 -6.83 -7.21 -32.43
N ILE A 2 -7.66 -7.72 -31.51
CA ILE A 2 -7.37 -7.69 -30.06
C ILE A 2 -6.27 -8.72 -29.86
N MET A 3 -5.04 -8.28 -29.64
CA MET A 3 -3.98 -9.19 -29.20
C MET A 3 -4.46 -9.80 -27.88
N GLU A 4 -4.66 -11.11 -27.84
CA GLU A 4 -4.84 -11.83 -26.58
C GLU A 4 -3.61 -11.51 -25.70
N LYS A 5 -3.84 -10.84 -24.57
CA LYS A 5 -2.78 -10.61 -23.61
C LYS A 5 -2.31 -11.97 -23.11
N ALA A 6 -1.04 -12.26 -23.28
CA ALA A 6 -0.45 -13.49 -22.75
C ALA A 6 -0.79 -13.61 -21.25
N VAL A 7 -1.27 -14.77 -20.84
CA VAL A 7 -1.53 -15.07 -19.42
C VAL A 7 -0.18 -15.10 -18.72
N ILE A 8 -0.02 -14.28 -17.67
CA ILE A 8 1.19 -14.26 -16.86
C ILE A 8 1.16 -15.48 -15.93
N ASP A 9 2.20 -16.30 -16.02
CA ASP A 9 2.39 -17.49 -15.18
C ASP A 9 3.21 -17.08 -13.93
N THR A 10 2.52 -16.85 -12.82
CA THR A 10 3.12 -16.36 -11.58
C THR A 10 4.08 -17.35 -10.96
N ASP A 11 3.89 -18.67 -11.15
CA ASP A 11 4.78 -19.74 -10.62
C ASP A 11 6.20 -19.65 -11.19
N LYS A 12 6.37 -18.99 -12.34
CA LYS A 12 7.68 -18.79 -12.99
C LYS A 12 8.36 -17.49 -12.62
N ILE A 13 7.71 -16.64 -11.83
CA ILE A 13 8.22 -15.34 -11.42
C ILE A 13 8.62 -15.41 -9.96
N GLY A 14 9.91 -15.67 -9.69
CA GLY A 14 10.45 -15.61 -8.34
C GLY A 14 10.39 -14.18 -7.79
N VAL A 15 9.87 -14.01 -6.58
CA VAL A 15 9.75 -12.73 -5.90
C VAL A 15 10.60 -12.69 -4.64
N GLY A 16 11.54 -11.75 -4.57
CA GLY A 16 12.28 -11.42 -3.36
C GLY A 16 11.60 -10.31 -2.57
N VAL A 17 11.50 -10.45 -1.26
CA VAL A 17 11.03 -9.38 -0.36
C VAL A 17 12.13 -9.12 0.66
N VAL A 18 12.75 -7.93 0.61
CA VAL A 18 13.89 -7.56 1.45
C VAL A 18 13.44 -6.63 2.57
N GLY A 19 13.56 -7.10 3.81
CA GLY A 19 12.99 -6.43 4.98
C GLY A 19 11.65 -7.03 5.35
N ILE A 20 11.66 -8.18 6.06
CA ILE A 20 10.49 -8.98 6.44
C ILE A 20 9.90 -8.59 7.80
N GLY A 21 9.84 -7.27 8.05
CA GLY A 21 9.04 -6.70 9.14
C GLY A 21 7.54 -6.87 8.88
N LEU A 22 6.72 -6.03 9.52
CA LEU A 22 5.26 -6.11 9.42
C LEU A 22 4.76 -6.00 7.96
N MET A 23 5.25 -5.00 7.20
CA MET A 23 4.89 -4.83 5.79
C MET A 23 5.44 -5.95 4.91
N GLY A 24 6.75 -6.25 5.03
CA GLY A 24 7.37 -7.25 4.17
C GLY A 24 6.78 -8.65 4.36
N SER A 25 6.46 -9.08 5.59
CA SER A 25 5.76 -10.35 5.83
C SER A 25 4.37 -10.38 5.20
N SER A 26 3.61 -9.28 5.27
CA SER A 26 2.29 -9.17 4.63
C SER A 26 2.38 -9.19 3.09
N ILE A 27 3.46 -8.61 2.50
CA ILE A 27 3.74 -8.70 1.07
C ILE A 27 4.11 -10.12 0.69
N CYS A 28 4.95 -10.83 1.48
CA CYS A 28 5.23 -12.27 1.27
C CYS A 28 3.93 -13.08 1.22
N THR A 29 3.03 -12.87 2.18
CA THR A 29 1.71 -13.53 2.18
C THR A 29 0.94 -13.24 0.89
N CYS A 30 0.89 -11.99 0.44
CA CYS A 30 0.19 -11.61 -0.79
C CYS A 30 0.79 -12.31 -2.03
N MET A 31 2.12 -12.39 -2.15
CA MET A 31 2.81 -13.03 -3.25
C MET A 31 2.60 -14.55 -3.25
N LEU A 32 2.64 -15.19 -2.09
CA LEU A 32 2.33 -16.62 -1.94
C LEU A 32 0.91 -16.93 -2.37
N ILE A 33 -0.07 -16.12 -1.96
CA ILE A 33 -1.48 -16.26 -2.38
C ILE A 33 -1.62 -16.13 -3.91
N ALA A 34 -0.80 -15.30 -4.53
CA ALA A 34 -0.78 -15.12 -5.99
C ALA A 34 -0.03 -16.25 -6.74
N GLY A 35 0.57 -17.21 -6.03
CA GLY A 35 1.26 -18.37 -6.61
C GLY A 35 2.73 -18.16 -6.95
N HIS A 36 3.36 -17.10 -6.47
CA HIS A 36 4.79 -16.90 -6.69
C HIS A 36 5.65 -17.75 -5.75
N PRO A 37 6.81 -18.27 -6.21
CA PRO A 37 7.91 -18.63 -5.32
C PRO A 37 8.42 -17.37 -4.62
N VAL A 38 8.51 -17.37 -3.28
CA VAL A 38 8.84 -16.18 -2.48
C VAL A 38 10.08 -16.41 -1.65
N ILE A 39 11.00 -15.44 -1.71
CA ILE A 39 12.17 -15.39 -0.85
C ILE A 39 12.08 -14.16 0.03
N GLY A 40 11.82 -14.39 1.33
CA GLY A 40 11.79 -13.34 2.35
C GLY A 40 13.18 -13.18 2.98
N LEU A 41 13.83 -12.05 2.73
CA LEU A 41 15.17 -11.77 3.22
C LEU A 41 15.16 -10.79 4.38
N ALA A 42 15.82 -11.19 5.47
CA ALA A 42 16.11 -10.31 6.61
C ALA A 42 17.49 -9.66 6.44
N PRO A 43 17.58 -8.35 6.12
CA PRO A 43 18.87 -7.67 5.93
C PRO A 43 19.67 -7.46 7.23
N ILE A 44 19.03 -7.66 8.36
CA ILE A 44 19.59 -7.71 9.71
C ILE A 44 19.00 -8.93 10.43
N PRO A 45 19.71 -9.53 11.39
CA PRO A 45 19.23 -10.70 12.12
C PRO A 45 17.87 -10.45 12.76
N VAL A 46 16.93 -11.37 12.52
CA VAL A 46 15.59 -11.38 13.11
C VAL A 46 15.20 -12.81 13.48
N ASP A 47 14.17 -12.94 14.31
CA ASP A 47 13.58 -14.26 14.58
C ASP A 47 12.75 -14.69 13.34
N LEU A 48 13.34 -15.50 12.48
CA LEU A 48 12.73 -16.03 11.26
C LEU A 48 11.52 -16.92 11.56
N GLU A 49 11.52 -17.62 12.70
CA GLU A 49 10.37 -18.44 13.10
C GLU A 49 9.16 -17.55 13.48
N ALA A 50 9.40 -16.43 14.16
CA ALA A 50 8.34 -15.46 14.44
C ALA A 50 7.78 -14.82 13.15
N VAL A 51 8.65 -14.56 12.15
CA VAL A 51 8.20 -14.09 10.81
C VAL A 51 7.36 -15.15 10.12
N LYS A 52 7.82 -16.41 10.11
CA LYS A 52 7.10 -17.54 9.53
C LYS A 52 5.74 -17.73 10.17
N LEU A 53 5.67 -17.65 11.51
CA LEU A 53 4.42 -17.74 12.25
C LEU A 53 3.44 -16.65 11.86
N ARG A 54 3.91 -15.41 11.65
CA ARG A 54 3.07 -14.30 11.19
C ARG A 54 2.48 -14.57 9.81
N ILE A 55 3.31 -15.01 8.85
CA ILE A 55 2.87 -15.36 7.50
C ILE A 55 1.86 -16.53 7.55
N CYS A 56 2.13 -17.54 8.40
CA CYS A 56 1.23 -18.66 8.63
C CYS A 56 -0.15 -18.19 9.12
N ASN A 57 -0.18 -17.31 10.12
CA ASN A 57 -1.42 -16.74 10.68
C ASN A 57 -2.20 -15.95 9.61
N ASP A 58 -1.52 -15.14 8.79
CA ASP A 58 -2.13 -14.39 7.70
C ASP A 58 -2.74 -15.33 6.63
N LEU A 59 -2.05 -16.43 6.28
CA LEU A 59 -2.56 -17.45 5.35
C LEU A 59 -3.75 -18.21 5.94
N ASP A 60 -3.72 -18.57 7.22
CA ASP A 60 -4.83 -19.21 7.91
C ASP A 60 -6.06 -18.30 7.96
N GLU A 61 -5.86 -17.01 8.15
CA GLU A 61 -6.91 -16.00 8.10
C GLU A 61 -7.49 -15.87 6.67
N ALA A 62 -6.63 -15.78 5.65
CA ALA A 62 -7.03 -15.75 4.25
C ALA A 62 -7.85 -16.99 3.86
N ARG A 63 -7.52 -18.16 4.45
CA ARG A 63 -8.26 -19.40 4.24
C ARG A 63 -9.62 -19.38 4.92
N ARG A 64 -9.70 -18.93 6.16
CA ARG A 64 -10.98 -18.77 6.89
C ARG A 64 -11.95 -17.84 6.16
N GLU A 65 -11.42 -16.77 5.56
CA GLU A 65 -12.20 -15.80 4.78
C GLU A 65 -12.45 -16.21 3.32
N GLY A 66 -12.02 -17.42 2.91
CA GLY A 66 -12.26 -17.97 1.58
C GLY A 66 -11.47 -17.30 0.46
N ILE A 67 -10.39 -16.57 0.77
CA ILE A 67 -9.48 -15.98 -0.22
C ILE A 67 -8.66 -17.09 -0.88
N ILE A 68 -8.25 -18.09 -0.10
CA ILE A 68 -7.50 -19.25 -0.55
C ILE A 68 -8.24 -20.54 -0.18
N THR A 69 -8.02 -21.60 -0.98
CA THR A 69 -8.69 -22.90 -0.80
C THR A 69 -7.72 -24.01 -0.40
N GLN A 70 -6.45 -23.89 -0.77
CA GLN A 70 -5.43 -24.87 -0.42
C GLN A 70 -5.06 -24.80 1.07
N PRO A 71 -4.53 -25.88 1.67
CA PRO A 71 -3.97 -25.83 3.01
C PRO A 71 -2.83 -24.80 3.12
N THR A 72 -2.66 -24.18 4.26
CA THR A 72 -1.60 -23.19 4.55
C THR A 72 -0.21 -23.72 4.18
N GLN A 73 0.08 -25.00 4.45
CA GLN A 73 1.35 -25.63 4.14
C GLN A 73 1.67 -25.58 2.65
N TYR A 74 0.67 -25.72 1.75
CA TYR A 74 0.86 -25.61 0.31
C TYR A 74 1.55 -24.29 -0.09
N TYR A 75 1.15 -23.19 0.54
CA TYR A 75 1.75 -21.86 0.28
C TYR A 75 3.11 -21.73 0.94
N LEU A 76 3.27 -22.27 2.16
CA LEU A 76 4.55 -22.22 2.89
C LEU A 76 5.64 -23.06 2.21
N ASP A 77 5.30 -24.08 1.42
CA ASP A 77 6.26 -24.86 0.63
C ASP A 77 6.91 -24.04 -0.49
N HIS A 78 6.34 -22.86 -0.83
CA HIS A 78 6.88 -21.91 -1.81
C HIS A 78 7.61 -20.72 -1.14
N LEU A 79 7.83 -20.76 0.18
CA LEU A 79 8.48 -19.71 0.95
C LEU A 79 9.85 -20.15 1.44
N LEU A 80 10.88 -19.37 1.09
CA LEU A 80 12.19 -19.42 1.72
C LEU A 80 12.38 -18.15 2.57
N LEU A 81 12.67 -18.30 3.86
CA LEU A 81 13.13 -17.20 4.72
C LEU A 81 14.63 -17.32 4.93
N THR A 82 15.36 -16.23 4.74
CA THR A 82 16.84 -16.24 4.75
C THR A 82 17.41 -14.91 5.23
N GLU A 83 18.68 -14.93 5.60
CA GLU A 83 19.54 -13.75 5.84
C GLU A 83 20.61 -13.57 4.73
N ASN A 84 20.66 -14.52 3.77
CA ASN A 84 21.67 -14.55 2.73
C ASN A 84 21.16 -13.91 1.43
N TYR A 85 21.82 -12.84 0.97
CA TYR A 85 21.46 -12.14 -0.26
C TYR A 85 21.58 -12.99 -1.52
N GLU A 86 22.51 -13.98 -1.56
CA GLU A 86 22.72 -14.86 -2.71
C GLU A 86 21.44 -15.66 -3.07
N ASP A 87 20.59 -15.91 -2.09
CA ASP A 87 19.33 -16.62 -2.32
C ASP A 87 18.36 -15.82 -3.21
N LEU A 88 18.55 -14.49 -3.36
CA LEU A 88 17.74 -13.65 -4.26
C LEU A 88 18.04 -13.84 -5.75
N ALA A 89 19.13 -14.55 -6.10
CA ALA A 89 19.57 -14.72 -7.49
C ALA A 89 18.48 -15.21 -8.47
N PRO A 90 17.54 -16.11 -8.10
CA PRO A 90 16.46 -16.53 -9.00
C PRO A 90 15.28 -15.55 -9.10
N CYS A 91 15.28 -14.42 -8.36
CA CYS A 91 14.15 -13.50 -8.33
C CYS A 91 14.13 -12.60 -9.57
N SER A 92 13.01 -12.57 -10.28
CA SER A 92 12.77 -11.64 -11.39
C SER A 92 12.14 -10.31 -10.92
N LEU A 93 11.62 -10.28 -9.69
CA LEU A 93 11.09 -9.11 -9.03
C LEU A 93 11.59 -9.07 -7.58
N VAL A 94 12.10 -7.93 -7.14
CA VAL A 94 12.48 -7.72 -5.75
C VAL A 94 11.78 -6.49 -5.19
N VAL A 95 11.13 -6.65 -4.02
CA VAL A 95 10.44 -5.59 -3.29
C VAL A 95 11.23 -5.26 -2.03
N GLU A 96 11.82 -4.08 -1.96
CA GLU A 96 12.52 -3.60 -0.79
C GLU A 96 11.54 -2.95 0.20
N CYS A 97 11.58 -3.38 1.45
CA CYS A 97 10.70 -2.98 2.57
C CYS A 97 11.47 -2.64 3.84
N THR A 98 12.70 -2.11 3.72
CA THR A 98 13.53 -1.72 4.87
C THR A 98 13.11 -0.36 5.44
N LEU A 99 13.80 0.10 6.48
CA LEU A 99 13.52 1.38 7.12
C LEU A 99 13.55 2.55 6.13
N GLU A 100 12.73 3.57 6.41
CA GLU A 100 12.57 4.76 5.57
C GLU A 100 13.75 5.72 5.74
N ASP A 101 14.95 5.23 5.40
CA ASP A 101 16.21 5.96 5.44
C ASP A 101 17.00 5.75 4.15
N LEU A 102 17.44 6.86 3.53
CA LEU A 102 18.10 6.84 2.23
C LEU A 102 19.42 6.04 2.24
N ASN A 103 20.20 6.14 3.31
CA ASN A 103 21.49 5.46 3.41
C ASN A 103 21.30 3.95 3.60
N ILE A 104 20.32 3.56 4.45
CA ILE A 104 19.97 2.15 4.64
C ILE A 104 19.51 1.54 3.32
N LYS A 105 18.56 2.19 2.63
CA LYS A 105 18.03 1.72 1.35
C LYS A 105 19.12 1.64 0.29
N SER A 106 19.98 2.65 0.18
CA SER A 106 21.13 2.64 -0.75
C SER A 106 22.06 1.44 -0.54
N GLY A 107 22.44 1.16 0.72
CA GLY A 107 23.25 0.00 1.04
C GLY A 107 22.59 -1.35 0.74
N VAL A 108 21.26 -1.42 0.90
CA VAL A 108 20.45 -2.60 0.57
C VAL A 108 20.38 -2.79 -0.95
N TYR A 109 20.14 -1.74 -1.73
CA TYR A 109 20.10 -1.84 -3.21
C TYR A 109 21.41 -2.35 -3.79
N GLN A 110 22.56 -1.87 -3.29
CA GLN A 110 23.87 -2.34 -3.74
C GLN A 110 24.05 -3.86 -3.54
N LYS A 111 23.58 -4.40 -2.41
CA LYS A 111 23.63 -5.83 -2.13
C LYS A 111 22.68 -6.63 -3.01
N ILE A 112 21.47 -6.14 -3.22
CA ILE A 112 20.46 -6.76 -4.08
C ILE A 112 20.99 -6.82 -5.53
N GLU A 113 21.44 -5.70 -6.07
CA GLU A 113 21.93 -5.61 -7.46
C GLU A 113 23.22 -6.40 -7.72
N ALA A 114 23.94 -6.81 -6.67
CA ALA A 114 25.12 -7.67 -6.82
C ALA A 114 24.74 -9.12 -7.18
N VAL A 115 23.51 -9.55 -6.89
CA VAL A 115 23.09 -10.96 -6.97
C VAL A 115 21.94 -11.21 -7.95
N ILE A 116 21.03 -10.24 -8.16
CA ILE A 116 19.91 -10.42 -9.10
C ILE A 116 20.31 -10.20 -10.56
N ALA A 117 19.57 -10.81 -11.48
CA ALA A 117 19.79 -10.61 -12.92
C ALA A 117 19.62 -9.14 -13.35
N GLU A 118 20.32 -8.72 -14.42
CA GLU A 118 20.29 -7.33 -14.89
C GLU A 118 18.92 -6.87 -15.38
N ASP A 119 18.07 -7.78 -15.83
CA ASP A 119 16.70 -7.53 -16.28
C ASP A 119 15.64 -7.66 -15.18
N ALA A 120 16.01 -8.20 -13.99
CA ALA A 120 15.12 -8.31 -12.85
C ALA A 120 14.65 -6.94 -12.37
N ILE A 121 13.38 -6.78 -12.08
CA ILE A 121 12.80 -5.52 -11.59
C ILE A 121 13.09 -5.35 -10.11
N LEU A 122 13.64 -4.20 -9.74
CA LEU A 122 13.84 -3.80 -8.35
C LEU A 122 12.85 -2.70 -7.97
N THR A 123 12.19 -2.85 -6.83
CA THR A 123 11.19 -1.88 -6.36
C THR A 123 11.42 -1.50 -4.91
N SER A 124 10.96 -0.33 -4.51
CA SER A 124 10.95 0.12 -3.12
C SER A 124 9.51 0.34 -2.63
N ASN A 125 9.21 -0.16 -1.43
CA ASN A 125 7.96 0.13 -0.72
C ASN A 125 8.08 1.42 0.12
N THR A 126 8.84 2.40 -0.33
CA THR A 126 8.89 3.72 0.31
C THR A 126 7.52 4.38 0.28
N SER A 127 7.19 5.12 1.34
CA SER A 127 5.94 5.90 1.42
C SER A 127 6.15 7.39 1.13
N ALA A 128 7.38 7.90 1.27
CA ALA A 128 7.64 9.33 1.20
C ALA A 128 8.88 9.73 0.39
N ILE A 129 9.88 8.85 0.25
CA ILE A 129 11.11 9.19 -0.48
C ILE A 129 10.82 9.16 -1.99
N PRO A 130 11.10 10.23 -2.74
CA PRO A 130 10.92 10.24 -4.18
C PRO A 130 11.70 9.13 -4.86
N ILE A 131 11.08 8.43 -5.82
CA ILE A 131 11.70 7.32 -6.55
C ILE A 131 12.91 7.81 -7.36
N THR A 132 12.79 8.98 -7.96
CA THR A 132 13.90 9.65 -8.67
C THR A 132 15.13 9.84 -7.78
N LEU A 133 14.94 10.15 -6.50
CA LEU A 133 16.06 10.25 -5.55
C LEU A 133 16.66 8.88 -5.25
N LEU A 134 15.85 7.84 -5.04
CA LEU A 134 16.32 6.48 -4.81
C LEU A 134 17.05 5.91 -6.02
N GLN A 135 16.65 6.29 -7.24
CA GLN A 135 17.32 5.90 -8.50
C GLN A 135 18.80 6.31 -8.58
N GLN A 136 19.21 7.33 -7.82
CA GLN A 136 20.62 7.72 -7.75
C GLN A 136 21.51 6.70 -7.03
N SER A 137 20.89 5.76 -6.31
CA SER A 137 21.59 4.72 -5.52
C SER A 137 21.59 3.36 -6.19
N VAL A 138 21.04 3.20 -7.39
CA VAL A 138 20.98 1.93 -8.13
C VAL A 138 21.78 2.00 -9.42
N LYS A 139 22.31 0.86 -9.85
CA LYS A 139 23.10 0.75 -11.10
C LYS A 139 22.22 0.80 -12.35
N HIS A 140 21.02 0.23 -12.27
CA HIS A 140 20.10 0.09 -13.39
C HIS A 140 18.77 0.82 -13.13
N PRO A 141 18.73 2.16 -13.15
CA PRO A 141 17.56 2.95 -12.78
C PRO A 141 16.34 2.71 -13.69
N GLY A 142 16.55 2.25 -14.92
CA GLY A 142 15.45 1.95 -15.85
C GLY A 142 14.51 0.84 -15.37
N ARG A 143 15.00 -0.08 -14.53
CA ARG A 143 14.22 -1.19 -13.94
C ARG A 143 13.81 -0.94 -12.49
N PHE A 144 13.99 0.27 -11.97
CA PHE A 144 13.69 0.63 -10.60
C PHE A 144 12.40 1.44 -10.50
N PHE A 145 11.50 1.03 -9.57
CA PHE A 145 10.18 1.63 -9.38
C PHE A 145 9.84 1.78 -7.90
N GLY A 146 8.91 2.68 -7.59
CA GLY A 146 8.14 2.59 -6.37
C GLY A 146 7.05 1.54 -6.51
N LEU A 147 6.87 0.75 -5.46
CA LEU A 147 5.77 -0.21 -5.35
C LEU A 147 5.18 -0.04 -3.97
N HIS A 148 4.29 0.95 -3.85
CA HIS A 148 3.77 1.41 -2.56
C HIS A 148 2.53 0.64 -2.16
N TRP A 149 2.65 -0.11 -1.08
CA TRP A 149 1.61 -0.97 -0.54
C TRP A 149 0.95 -0.34 0.70
N THR A 150 -0.18 -0.91 1.11
CA THR A 150 -0.77 -0.67 2.42
C THR A 150 -1.01 -1.99 3.14
N ILE A 151 -1.10 -1.94 4.46
CA ILE A 151 -1.30 -3.10 5.31
C ILE A 151 -2.80 -3.30 5.62
N PRO A 152 -3.32 -4.55 5.64
CA PRO A 152 -2.68 -5.80 5.22
C PRO A 152 -2.55 -5.88 3.68
N ALA A 153 -1.37 -6.31 3.19
CA ALA A 153 -1.11 -6.33 1.75
C ALA A 153 -2.02 -7.33 1.00
N PHE A 154 -2.40 -8.44 1.60
CA PHE A 154 -3.19 -9.49 0.94
C PHE A 154 -4.71 -9.22 0.92
N THR A 155 -5.23 -8.32 1.76
CA THR A 155 -6.65 -7.93 1.75
C THR A 155 -6.91 -6.67 0.95
N SER A 156 -6.03 -5.67 1.07
CA SER A 156 -6.14 -4.40 0.36
C SER A 156 -5.98 -4.56 -1.15
N ARG A 157 -6.81 -3.85 -1.91
CA ARG A 157 -6.65 -3.72 -3.38
C ARG A 157 -5.72 -2.59 -3.79
N PHE A 158 -5.30 -1.78 -2.82
CA PHE A 158 -4.41 -0.65 -3.06
C PHE A 158 -3.01 -1.10 -3.47
N LEU A 159 -2.48 -0.45 -4.49
CA LEU A 159 -1.09 -0.47 -4.90
C LEU A 159 -0.81 0.74 -5.79
N GLU A 160 0.24 1.48 -5.51
CA GLU A 160 0.77 2.47 -6.45
C GLU A 160 2.06 1.93 -7.08
N VAL A 161 2.12 1.97 -8.41
CA VAL A 161 3.34 1.72 -9.21
C VAL A 161 3.86 3.06 -9.66
N ILE A 162 5.04 3.46 -9.17
CA ILE A 162 5.57 4.82 -9.36
C ILE A 162 6.83 4.78 -10.20
N CYS A 163 6.83 5.51 -11.32
CA CYS A 163 8.01 5.76 -12.14
C CYS A 163 8.85 6.89 -11.53
N GLY A 164 10.17 6.68 -11.38
CA GLY A 164 11.11 7.77 -11.29
C GLY A 164 11.50 8.29 -12.68
N ASP A 165 12.33 9.32 -12.76
CA ASP A 165 12.69 10.00 -14.01
C ASP A 165 13.38 9.07 -15.04
N HIS A 166 14.02 7.99 -14.56
CA HIS A 166 14.75 7.04 -15.42
C HIS A 166 14.02 5.72 -15.60
N SER A 167 12.82 5.52 -15.02
CA SER A 167 12.10 4.26 -15.12
C SER A 167 11.62 3.98 -16.56
N GLU A 168 11.80 2.75 -17.03
CA GLU A 168 11.25 2.30 -18.31
C GLU A 168 9.73 2.10 -18.17
N VAL A 169 8.94 2.96 -18.79
CA VAL A 169 7.47 2.98 -18.66
C VAL A 169 6.85 1.61 -18.96
N SER A 170 7.36 0.89 -19.96
CA SER A 170 6.85 -0.45 -20.31
C SER A 170 6.98 -1.48 -19.19
N LYS A 171 8.05 -1.39 -18.37
CA LYS A 171 8.21 -2.24 -17.17
C LYS A 171 7.24 -1.85 -16.06
N GLY A 172 6.95 -0.53 -15.92
CA GLY A 172 5.91 -0.05 -15.01
C GLY A 172 4.51 -0.53 -15.41
N GLU A 173 4.19 -0.50 -16.71
CA GLU A 173 2.96 -1.06 -17.25
C GLU A 173 2.86 -2.57 -17.02
N TYR A 174 3.97 -3.31 -17.19
CA TYR A 174 4.06 -4.73 -16.87
C TYR A 174 3.78 -4.99 -15.37
N LEU A 175 4.36 -4.20 -14.47
CA LEU A 175 4.06 -4.29 -13.03
C LEU A 175 2.58 -4.06 -12.74
N CYS A 176 1.93 -3.10 -13.40
CA CYS A 176 0.49 -2.89 -13.28
C CYS A 176 -0.33 -4.09 -13.75
N GLU A 177 0.07 -4.75 -14.83
CA GLU A 177 -0.62 -5.97 -15.28
C GLU A 177 -0.36 -7.15 -14.32
N LEU A 178 0.87 -7.33 -13.86
CA LEU A 178 1.25 -8.36 -12.89
C LEU A 178 0.49 -8.18 -11.55
N ALA A 179 0.34 -6.95 -11.09
CA ALA A 179 -0.36 -6.62 -9.84
C ALA A 179 -1.83 -7.07 -9.81
N LYS A 180 -2.47 -7.24 -10.97
CA LYS A 180 -3.84 -7.77 -11.04
C LYS A 180 -3.93 -9.23 -10.56
N TYR A 181 -2.87 -10.01 -10.76
CA TYR A 181 -2.76 -11.38 -10.24
C TYR A 181 -2.61 -11.41 -8.71
N TRP A 182 -2.14 -10.30 -8.11
CA TRP A 182 -2.11 -10.09 -6.66
C TRP A 182 -3.44 -9.58 -6.10
N SER A 183 -4.50 -9.63 -6.87
CA SER A 183 -5.82 -9.04 -6.57
C SER A 183 -5.77 -7.52 -6.32
N LYS A 184 -4.80 -6.82 -6.92
CA LYS A 184 -4.69 -5.36 -6.84
C LYS A 184 -5.46 -4.66 -7.94
N GLU A 185 -5.80 -3.42 -7.68
CA GLU A 185 -6.27 -2.43 -8.66
C GLU A 185 -5.23 -1.30 -8.72
N PRO A 186 -4.11 -1.54 -9.43
CA PRO A 186 -2.95 -0.67 -9.31
C PRO A 186 -3.20 0.72 -9.89
N THR A 187 -2.69 1.72 -9.22
CA THR A 187 -2.60 3.10 -9.72
C THR A 187 -1.22 3.31 -10.32
N PHE A 188 -1.16 3.75 -11.58
CA PHE A 188 0.10 4.02 -12.25
C PHE A 188 0.47 5.50 -12.15
N VAL A 189 1.56 5.81 -11.45
CA VAL A 189 2.08 7.16 -11.26
C VAL A 189 3.22 7.39 -12.24
N HIS A 190 2.89 8.04 -13.37
CA HIS A 190 3.81 8.21 -14.51
C HIS A 190 4.97 9.17 -14.22
N LYS A 191 4.80 10.08 -13.28
CA LYS A 191 5.81 11.08 -12.90
C LYS A 191 5.93 11.12 -11.40
N ASP A 192 7.16 11.00 -10.92
CA ASP A 192 7.48 11.03 -9.50
C ASP A 192 7.04 12.33 -8.83
N ILE A 193 6.47 12.19 -7.64
CA ILE A 193 6.09 13.29 -6.78
C ILE A 193 6.15 12.85 -5.31
N ARG A 194 6.73 13.67 -4.43
CA ARG A 194 6.79 13.36 -3.01
C ARG A 194 5.38 13.09 -2.43
N GLY A 195 5.23 11.93 -1.77
CA GLY A 195 3.97 11.47 -1.17
C GLY A 195 2.98 10.85 -2.18
N PHE A 196 3.39 10.68 -3.45
CA PHE A 196 2.63 10.01 -4.50
C PHE A 196 1.19 10.57 -4.64
N ILE A 197 0.19 9.76 -4.97
CA ILE A 197 -1.20 10.21 -5.08
C ILE A 197 -1.93 10.04 -3.74
N ALA A 198 -1.92 8.83 -3.18
CA ALA A 198 -2.73 8.49 -2.02
C ALA A 198 -2.36 9.33 -0.79
N ASN A 199 -1.06 9.42 -0.45
CA ASN A 199 -0.62 10.23 0.68
C ASN A 199 -0.93 11.71 0.48
N ARG A 200 -0.75 12.27 -0.72
CA ARG A 200 -1.05 13.68 -0.97
C ARG A 200 -2.52 14.02 -0.72
N LEU A 201 -3.43 13.17 -1.21
CA LEU A 201 -4.88 13.37 -0.97
C LEU A 201 -5.22 13.19 0.51
N MET A 202 -4.67 12.15 1.15
CA MET A 202 -4.89 11.87 2.56
C MET A 202 -4.38 12.99 3.47
N TYR A 203 -3.15 13.48 3.27
CA TYR A 203 -2.59 14.57 4.09
C TYR A 203 -3.25 15.92 3.84
N ALA A 204 -3.77 16.19 2.64
CA ALA A 204 -4.60 17.37 2.39
C ALA A 204 -5.89 17.32 3.22
N MET A 205 -6.53 16.15 3.30
CA MET A 205 -7.72 15.93 4.15
C MET A 205 -7.38 16.04 5.65
N TYR A 206 -6.25 15.46 6.09
CA TYR A 206 -5.83 15.54 7.50
C TYR A 206 -5.56 16.97 7.95
N ARG A 207 -4.91 17.79 7.10
CA ARG A 207 -4.63 19.19 7.39
C ARG A 207 -5.92 19.96 7.63
N GLU A 208 -6.93 19.78 6.76
CA GLU A 208 -8.21 20.44 6.91
C GLU A 208 -8.98 19.90 8.13
N ALA A 209 -8.96 18.60 8.37
CA ALA A 209 -9.59 17.99 9.54
C ALA A 209 -9.03 18.55 10.87
N CYS A 210 -7.71 18.67 10.97
CA CYS A 210 -7.08 19.26 12.15
C CYS A 210 -7.46 20.75 12.31
N HIS A 211 -7.46 21.51 11.23
CA HIS A 211 -7.85 22.92 11.23
C HIS A 211 -9.27 23.13 11.78
N LEU A 212 -10.23 22.33 11.32
CA LEU A 212 -11.62 22.40 11.80
C LEU A 212 -11.75 22.17 13.31
N VAL A 213 -10.92 21.30 13.88
CA VAL A 213 -10.89 21.04 15.33
C VAL A 213 -10.17 22.18 16.08
N GLU A 214 -9.02 22.62 15.60
CA GLU A 214 -8.19 23.66 16.23
C GLU A 214 -8.92 25.01 16.31
N GLU A 215 -9.67 25.35 15.27
CA GLU A 215 -10.50 26.56 15.22
C GLU A 215 -11.86 26.43 15.95
N GLY A 216 -12.14 25.25 16.52
CA GLY A 216 -13.34 25.01 17.31
C GLY A 216 -14.63 24.89 16.50
N TYR A 217 -14.54 24.65 15.19
CA TYR A 217 -15.73 24.42 14.34
C TYR A 217 -16.41 23.08 14.65
N ALA A 218 -15.63 22.05 15.05
CA ALA A 218 -16.17 20.72 15.34
C ALA A 218 -15.28 19.97 16.34
N SER A 219 -15.82 18.95 17.00
CA SER A 219 -15.05 18.00 17.77
C SER A 219 -14.32 16.98 16.86
N VAL A 220 -13.33 16.26 17.39
CA VAL A 220 -12.66 15.14 16.70
C VAL A 220 -13.71 14.11 16.24
N GLU A 221 -14.67 13.78 17.14
CA GLU A 221 -15.72 12.80 16.86
C GLU A 221 -16.66 13.26 15.74
N ASP A 222 -16.96 14.56 15.64
CA ASP A 222 -17.84 15.11 14.61
C ASP A 222 -17.14 15.10 13.24
N VAL A 223 -15.86 15.45 13.19
CA VAL A 223 -15.06 15.37 11.97
C VAL A 223 -14.97 13.91 11.48
N ASP A 224 -14.67 12.97 12.37
CA ASP A 224 -14.65 11.54 12.04
C ASP A 224 -16.01 11.04 11.55
N ARG A 225 -17.09 11.46 12.19
CA ARG A 225 -18.47 11.12 11.78
C ARG A 225 -18.79 11.63 10.40
N ALA A 226 -18.40 12.87 10.08
CA ALA A 226 -18.60 13.46 8.76
C ALA A 226 -17.80 12.72 7.68
N CYS A 227 -16.52 12.44 7.95
CA CYS A 227 -15.67 11.68 7.05
C CYS A 227 -16.21 10.28 6.75
N ARG A 228 -16.61 9.53 7.79
CA ARG A 228 -17.15 8.18 7.64
C ARG A 228 -18.45 8.13 6.84
N ASN A 229 -19.39 9.04 7.13
CA ASN A 229 -20.76 8.97 6.62
C ASN A 229 -20.94 9.69 5.28
N ASN A 230 -20.00 10.55 4.88
CA ASN A 230 -20.04 11.22 3.57
C ASN A 230 -18.89 10.75 2.69
N THR A 231 -17.67 11.23 2.91
CA THR A 231 -16.53 10.98 2.03
C THR A 231 -16.21 9.48 1.93
N GLY A 232 -16.11 8.78 3.05
CA GLY A 232 -15.86 7.34 3.09
C GLY A 232 -16.95 6.50 2.44
N TYR A 233 -18.20 6.96 2.47
CA TYR A 233 -19.33 6.26 1.87
C TYR A 233 -19.22 6.12 0.34
N TRP A 234 -18.94 7.22 -0.37
CA TRP A 234 -18.89 7.18 -1.83
C TRP A 234 -17.49 6.85 -2.39
N MET A 235 -16.40 7.14 -1.63
CA MET A 235 -15.04 6.85 -2.09
C MET A 235 -14.76 5.36 -2.30
N THR A 236 -15.45 4.49 -1.61
CA THR A 236 -15.32 3.03 -1.80
C THR A 236 -15.92 2.54 -3.13
N LEU A 237 -16.84 3.30 -3.71
CA LEU A 237 -17.48 2.98 -5.00
C LEU A 237 -16.84 3.75 -6.16
N ALA A 238 -16.60 5.04 -5.96
CA ALA A 238 -16.16 5.96 -7.00
C ALA A 238 -15.05 6.86 -6.48
N GLY A 239 -13.98 7.05 -7.23
CA GLY A 239 -12.99 8.07 -6.91
C GLY A 239 -13.56 9.48 -7.08
N VAL A 240 -12.79 10.49 -6.65
CA VAL A 240 -13.22 11.89 -6.58
C VAL A 240 -13.78 12.43 -7.90
N PHE A 241 -13.15 12.13 -9.03
CA PHE A 241 -13.62 12.62 -10.34
C PHE A 241 -14.90 11.92 -10.80
N ARG A 242 -15.00 10.61 -10.61
CA ARG A 242 -16.22 9.86 -10.96
C ARG A 242 -17.40 10.31 -10.10
N TRP A 243 -17.17 10.63 -8.85
CA TRP A 243 -18.23 11.15 -7.96
C TRP A 243 -18.74 12.53 -8.43
N MET A 244 -17.82 13.44 -8.82
CA MET A 244 -18.20 14.74 -9.37
C MET A 244 -19.00 14.60 -10.67
N ASP A 245 -18.65 13.66 -11.56
CA ASP A 245 -19.44 13.36 -12.77
C ASP A 245 -20.86 12.88 -12.41
N LEU A 246 -20.99 11.99 -11.44
CA LEU A 246 -22.29 11.42 -11.03
C LEU A 246 -23.22 12.44 -10.38
N THR A 247 -22.66 13.45 -9.72
CA THR A 247 -23.42 14.43 -8.92
C THR A 247 -23.51 15.82 -9.58
N GLY A 248 -22.76 16.05 -10.66
CA GLY A 248 -22.84 17.25 -11.49
C GLY A 248 -21.66 18.21 -11.34
N VAL A 249 -20.77 18.22 -12.31
CA VAL A 249 -19.51 19.02 -12.34
C VAL A 249 -19.77 20.53 -12.19
N GLN A 250 -20.89 21.05 -12.72
CA GLN A 250 -21.21 22.48 -12.63
C GLN A 250 -21.41 22.95 -11.18
N ALA A 251 -22.05 22.12 -10.34
CA ALA A 251 -22.24 22.43 -8.93
C ALA A 251 -20.89 22.54 -8.21
N TYR A 252 -19.98 21.60 -8.48
CA TYR A 252 -18.62 21.63 -7.90
C TYR A 252 -17.83 22.86 -8.36
N HIS A 253 -17.92 23.25 -9.64
CA HIS A 253 -17.27 24.46 -10.13
C HIS A 253 -17.72 25.70 -9.34
N ALA A 254 -19.04 25.85 -9.11
CA ALA A 254 -19.58 26.97 -8.37
C ALA A 254 -19.10 26.98 -6.90
N VAL A 255 -19.20 25.82 -6.23
CA VAL A 255 -18.76 25.68 -4.83
C VAL A 255 -17.26 25.88 -4.68
N MET A 256 -16.43 25.29 -5.55
CA MET A 256 -14.98 25.41 -5.47
C MET A 256 -14.50 26.85 -5.63
N LYS A 257 -15.15 27.65 -6.45
CA LYS A 257 -14.81 29.06 -6.62
C LYS A 257 -14.94 29.86 -5.33
N ASP A 258 -15.88 29.49 -4.50
CA ASP A 258 -16.19 30.13 -3.22
C ASP A 258 -15.38 29.51 -2.07
N LEU A 259 -15.35 28.19 -1.98
CA LEU A 259 -14.81 27.46 -0.84
C LEU A 259 -13.29 27.28 -0.85
N LEU A 260 -12.65 27.07 -2.03
CA LEU A 260 -11.20 26.80 -2.07
C LEU A 260 -10.33 27.87 -1.44
N PRO A 261 -10.64 29.19 -1.52
CA PRO A 261 -9.86 30.22 -0.85
C PRO A 261 -9.88 30.12 0.68
N ASP A 262 -10.91 29.51 1.27
CA ASP A 262 -11.10 29.41 2.72
C ASP A 262 -10.53 28.13 3.33
N LEU A 263 -10.16 27.15 2.49
CA LEU A 263 -9.55 25.92 2.96
C LEU A 263 -8.12 26.16 3.49
N ASN A 264 -7.75 25.46 4.55
CA ASN A 264 -6.44 25.59 5.15
C ASN A 264 -5.30 25.20 4.17
N ALA A 265 -4.33 26.09 4.00
CA ALA A 265 -3.15 25.89 3.17
C ALA A 265 -1.83 25.93 3.97
N ASP A 266 -1.89 25.93 5.30
CA ASP A 266 -0.71 25.97 6.18
C ASP A 266 0.19 24.74 5.93
N PRO A 267 1.50 24.93 5.66
CA PRO A 267 2.45 23.83 5.48
C PRO A 267 2.99 23.27 6.80
N SER A 268 2.69 23.88 7.94
CA SER A 268 3.18 23.43 9.25
C SER A 268 2.44 22.21 9.77
N ILE A 269 3.05 21.52 10.72
CA ILE A 269 2.41 20.43 11.43
C ILE A 269 1.29 21.02 12.30
N PRO A 270 0.04 20.50 12.22
CA PRO A 270 -1.03 20.96 13.10
C PRO A 270 -0.66 20.84 14.59
N THR A 271 -0.99 21.85 15.37
CA THR A 271 -0.71 21.90 16.82
C THR A 271 -1.32 20.72 17.56
N LEU A 272 -2.52 20.33 17.16
CA LEU A 272 -3.23 19.19 17.72
C LEU A 272 -2.43 17.88 17.63
N ILE A 273 -1.73 17.63 16.53
CA ILE A 273 -0.87 16.45 16.35
C ILE A 273 0.43 16.62 17.16
N ASP A 274 1.04 17.79 17.07
CA ASP A 274 2.32 18.10 17.72
C ASP A 274 2.21 17.96 19.26
N ASP A 275 1.12 18.42 19.85
CA ASP A 275 0.84 18.31 21.29
C ASP A 275 0.67 16.86 21.73
N ILE A 276 -0.05 16.03 20.97
CA ILE A 276 -0.18 14.59 21.25
C ILE A 276 1.20 13.92 21.25
N VAL A 277 2.03 14.21 20.24
CA VAL A 277 3.37 13.62 20.11
C VAL A 277 4.30 14.09 21.24
N LYS A 278 4.28 15.37 21.59
CA LYS A 278 5.05 15.94 22.73
C LYS A 278 4.64 15.33 24.08
N ALA A 279 3.37 15.01 24.23
CA ALA A 279 2.85 14.29 25.41
C ALA A 279 3.19 12.78 25.40
N GLY A 280 3.91 12.27 24.40
CA GLY A 280 4.31 10.87 24.26
C GLY A 280 3.22 9.97 23.69
N GLY A 281 2.15 10.54 23.12
CA GLY A 281 1.06 9.80 22.50
C GLY A 281 1.50 9.04 21.26
N LYS A 282 1.03 7.79 21.11
CA LYS A 282 1.29 6.91 19.96
C LYS A 282 -0.01 6.29 19.41
N GLY A 283 -1.17 6.90 19.73
CA GLY A 283 -2.47 6.37 19.38
C GLY A 283 -2.79 5.06 20.12
N VAL A 284 -3.38 4.12 19.38
CA VAL A 284 -3.78 2.80 19.89
C VAL A 284 -2.61 2.05 20.52
N ALA A 285 -1.39 2.21 20.00
CA ALA A 285 -0.20 1.47 20.46
C ALA A 285 0.17 1.70 21.93
N ASN A 286 -0.20 2.85 22.54
CA ASN A 286 0.03 3.13 23.95
C ASN A 286 -1.20 3.69 24.67
N GLY A 287 -2.36 3.66 24.03
CA GLY A 287 -3.62 4.12 24.58
C GLY A 287 -3.84 5.64 24.57
N HIS A 288 -2.92 6.42 24.03
CA HIS A 288 -2.96 7.88 24.01
C HIS A 288 -2.83 8.43 22.58
N GLY A 289 -3.88 9.06 22.07
CA GLY A 289 -3.95 9.67 20.75
C GLY A 289 -5.00 10.77 20.73
N PHE A 290 -5.70 10.95 19.61
CA PHE A 290 -6.91 11.77 19.54
C PHE A 290 -8.01 11.25 20.48
N TYR A 291 -8.00 9.94 20.69
CA TYR A 291 -8.82 9.23 21.67
C TYR A 291 -7.96 8.55 22.72
N THR A 292 -8.56 8.21 23.83
CA THR A 292 -7.95 7.37 24.87
C THR A 292 -8.45 5.95 24.72
N TYR A 293 -7.56 4.97 24.81
CA TYR A 293 -7.87 3.55 24.64
C TYR A 293 -7.41 2.73 25.84
N THR A 294 -8.26 1.89 26.35
CA THR A 294 -7.84 0.79 27.21
C THR A 294 -7.12 -0.30 26.40
N PRO A 295 -6.31 -1.17 27.01
CA PRO A 295 -5.68 -2.29 26.28
C PRO A 295 -6.69 -3.20 25.56
N GLU A 296 -7.87 -3.39 26.14
CA GLU A 296 -8.94 -4.19 25.55
C GLU A 296 -9.56 -3.48 24.32
N GLU A 297 -9.84 -2.18 24.41
CA GLU A 297 -10.33 -1.39 23.27
C GLU A 297 -9.30 -1.37 22.12
N ALA A 298 -8.00 -1.23 22.44
CA ALA A 298 -6.93 -1.29 21.46
C ALA A 298 -6.96 -2.61 20.66
N ARG A 299 -7.04 -3.74 21.38
CA ARG A 299 -7.14 -5.08 20.79
C ARG A 299 -8.39 -5.22 19.91
N LEU A 300 -9.55 -4.79 20.43
CA LEU A 300 -10.81 -4.85 19.69
C LEU A 300 -10.80 -3.97 18.42
N TRP A 301 -10.13 -2.81 18.45
CA TRP A 301 -9.98 -1.97 17.26
C TRP A 301 -9.13 -2.63 16.18
N GLU A 302 -8.04 -3.31 16.55
CA GLU A 302 -7.20 -4.06 15.61
C GLU A 302 -7.99 -5.22 14.97
N GLU A 303 -8.74 -5.97 15.78
CA GLU A 303 -9.59 -7.06 15.28
C GLU A 303 -10.71 -6.54 14.37
N THR A 304 -11.40 -5.47 14.77
CA THR A 304 -12.46 -4.85 13.98
C THR A 304 -11.93 -4.30 12.65
N TYR A 305 -10.73 -3.70 12.65
CA TYR A 305 -10.11 -3.23 11.42
C TYR A 305 -9.81 -4.37 10.44
N LYS A 306 -9.35 -5.52 10.96
CA LYS A 306 -9.14 -6.72 10.15
C LYS A 306 -10.45 -7.21 9.53
N GLU A 307 -11.48 -7.44 10.35
CA GLU A 307 -12.81 -7.83 9.87
C GLU A 307 -13.33 -6.87 8.80
N PHE A 308 -13.28 -5.58 9.07
CA PHE A 308 -13.70 -4.53 8.14
C PHE A 308 -12.91 -4.59 6.82
N SER A 309 -11.61 -4.87 6.85
CA SER A 309 -10.79 -4.94 5.64
C SER A 309 -11.21 -6.08 4.71
N PHE A 310 -11.66 -7.22 5.25
CA PHE A 310 -12.23 -8.31 4.46
C PHE A 310 -13.60 -7.93 3.85
N GLU A 311 -14.46 -7.27 4.62
CA GLU A 311 -15.77 -6.82 4.09
C GLU A 311 -15.61 -5.77 3.00
N ILE A 312 -14.70 -4.79 3.15
CA ILE A 312 -14.36 -3.83 2.11
C ILE A 312 -13.80 -4.52 0.87
N ARG A 313 -12.96 -5.56 1.04
CA ARG A 313 -12.47 -6.35 -0.09
C ARG A 313 -13.63 -7.02 -0.84
N LYS A 314 -14.55 -7.68 -0.14
CA LYS A 314 -15.74 -8.31 -0.74
C LYS A 314 -16.59 -7.28 -1.51
N LEU A 315 -16.80 -6.11 -0.91
CA LEU A 315 -17.53 -4.99 -1.52
C LEU A 315 -16.84 -4.49 -2.79
N ALA A 316 -15.53 -4.26 -2.75
CA ALA A 316 -14.74 -3.80 -3.90
C ALA A 316 -14.71 -4.83 -5.05
N LEU A 317 -14.69 -6.13 -4.75
CA LEU A 317 -14.80 -7.18 -5.76
C LEU A 317 -16.19 -7.23 -6.41
N LYS A 318 -17.25 -6.93 -5.63
CA LYS A 318 -18.62 -6.85 -6.12
C LYS A 318 -18.86 -5.63 -7.01
N TYR A 319 -18.18 -4.52 -6.73
CA TYR A 319 -18.29 -3.24 -7.43
C TYR A 319 -16.94 -2.77 -7.98
N PRO A 320 -16.33 -3.49 -8.93
CA PRO A 320 -15.03 -3.09 -9.50
C PRO A 320 -15.18 -1.80 -10.33
N ALA A 321 -14.08 -1.10 -10.60
CA ALA A 321 -14.07 0.16 -11.34
C ALA A 321 -14.78 0.07 -12.71
N ASP A 322 -14.81 -1.10 -13.34
CA ASP A 322 -15.45 -1.37 -14.62
C ASP A 322 -16.87 -1.98 -14.49
N VAL A 323 -17.49 -1.94 -13.30
CA VAL A 323 -18.78 -2.57 -13.00
C VAL A 323 -19.89 -2.20 -14.01
N VAL A 324 -19.96 -0.92 -14.44
CA VAL A 324 -20.95 -0.49 -15.42
C VAL A 324 -20.67 -1.08 -16.80
N LYS A 325 -19.38 -1.14 -17.21
CA LYS A 325 -18.99 -1.77 -18.48
C LYS A 325 -19.35 -3.27 -18.50
N ARG A 326 -19.21 -3.96 -17.36
CA ARG A 326 -19.61 -5.36 -17.22
C ARG A 326 -21.13 -5.53 -17.35
N LYS A 327 -21.92 -4.67 -16.69
CA LYS A 327 -23.40 -4.69 -16.80
C LYS A 327 -23.91 -4.40 -18.20
N LEU A 328 -23.19 -3.61 -19.00
CA LEU A 328 -23.58 -3.35 -20.40
C LEU A 328 -23.30 -4.52 -21.36
N LYS A 329 -22.51 -5.51 -20.91
CA LYS A 329 -22.15 -6.70 -21.70
C LYS A 329 -22.92 -7.95 -21.27
N SER A 330 -23.60 -7.91 -20.12
CA SER A 330 -24.49 -8.97 -19.61
C SER A 330 -25.92 -8.77 -20.12
#